data_223a5cd4491015ecd40fd569fca4aefb
#
_entry.id   223a5cd4491015ecd40fd569fca4aefb
#
_cell.length_a   1.000
_cell.length_b   1.000
_cell.length_c   1.000
_cell.angle_alpha   90.00
_cell.angle_beta   90.00
_cell.angle_gamma   90.00
#
_symmetry.space_group_name_H-M   'P 1'
#
loop_
_entity.id
_entity.type
_entity.pdbx_description
1 polymer ?
#
loop_
_entity_poly.entity_id
_entity_poly.type
_entity_poly.pdbx_seq_one_letter_code
_entity_poly.pdbx_strand_id
1 'polypeptide(L)'
;MKTNHLFSALLSLALICPGIAQETHYQRPPAVIEEVALAKLSPIIRFSDNNQWALQLERSPYRSIAKLAQPELKLAGMRISPETFNTSRQAEYTGASLMNIATQEEIKIEGIPDNAVITEASFSPSSNKVALFVEEANGVKIVVILQIYNKLFIIGRLRLVK
;
A
#
# COMPACT_ATOMS: atom_id res chain seq x y z
N MET A 1 -19.67 69.91 -15.71
CA MET A 1 -19.97 68.67 -14.94
C MET A 1 -19.89 67.38 -15.77
N LYS A 2 -19.09 67.29 -16.84
CA LYS A 2 -19.02 66.06 -17.66
C LYS A 2 -17.70 65.27 -17.52
N THR A 3 -16.73 65.77 -16.76
CA THR A 3 -15.39 65.15 -16.64
C THR A 3 -15.28 64.07 -15.53
N ASN A 4 -16.18 64.10 -14.55
CA ASN A 4 -16.11 63.18 -13.40
C ASN A 4 -16.56 61.74 -13.71
N HIS A 5 -17.45 61.58 -14.71
CA HIS A 5 -17.93 60.22 -15.07
C HIS A 5 -16.90 59.42 -15.90
N LEU A 6 -16.04 60.12 -16.66
CA LEU A 6 -14.93 59.50 -17.39
C LEU A 6 -13.85 58.96 -16.45
N PHE A 7 -13.56 59.70 -15.37
CA PHE A 7 -12.59 59.26 -14.36
C PHE A 7 -13.10 58.08 -13.53
N SER A 8 -14.38 58.07 -13.22
CA SER A 8 -15.02 56.93 -12.52
C SER A 8 -15.08 55.67 -13.38
N ALA A 9 -15.34 55.82 -14.69
CA ALA A 9 -15.35 54.68 -15.62
C ALA A 9 -13.94 54.11 -15.87
N LEU A 10 -12.90 54.97 -15.88
CA LEU A 10 -11.53 54.51 -16.02
C LEU A 10 -11.01 53.81 -14.75
N LEU A 11 -11.45 54.23 -13.58
CA LEU A 11 -11.10 53.63 -12.30
C LEU A 11 -11.76 52.25 -12.11
N SER A 12 -13.00 52.09 -12.58
CA SER A 12 -13.69 50.78 -12.53
C SER A 12 -13.11 49.78 -13.53
N LEU A 13 -12.58 50.25 -14.67
CA LEU A 13 -11.94 49.36 -15.65
C LEU A 13 -10.57 48.83 -15.14
N ALA A 14 -9.87 49.60 -14.33
CA ALA A 14 -8.57 49.23 -13.74
C ALA A 14 -8.73 48.15 -12.62
N LEU A 15 -9.92 48.00 -12.04
CA LEU A 15 -10.22 46.98 -11.00
C LEU A 15 -10.57 45.59 -11.56
N ILE A 16 -10.76 45.46 -12.87
CA ILE A 16 -10.94 44.17 -13.55
C ILE A 16 -9.58 43.64 -14.01
N CYS A 17 -8.58 43.58 -13.11
CA CYS A 17 -7.43 42.73 -13.34
C CYS A 17 -7.87 41.27 -13.19
N PRO A 18 -7.88 40.44 -14.26
CA PRO A 18 -8.00 39.03 -14.08
C PRO A 18 -6.84 38.60 -13.19
N GLY A 19 -7.16 38.15 -11.99
CA GLY A 19 -6.18 37.48 -11.16
C GLY A 19 -5.64 36.30 -11.96
N ILE A 20 -4.44 36.45 -12.52
CA ILE A 20 -3.72 35.32 -13.12
C ILE A 20 -3.41 34.45 -11.94
N ALA A 21 -4.30 33.45 -11.73
CA ALA A 21 -4.02 32.36 -10.81
C ALA A 21 -2.74 31.70 -11.36
N GLN A 22 -1.65 31.96 -10.68
CA GLN A 22 -0.38 31.33 -11.01
C GLN A 22 -0.57 29.84 -10.80
N GLU A 23 -0.67 29.07 -11.88
CA GLU A 23 -0.61 27.63 -11.80
C GLU A 23 0.73 27.28 -11.14
N THR A 24 0.67 26.96 -9.88
CA THR A 24 1.81 26.39 -9.17
C THR A 24 2.07 25.01 -9.75
N HIS A 25 2.86 24.95 -10.81
CA HIS A 25 3.37 23.70 -11.29
C HIS A 25 4.10 23.01 -10.13
N TYR A 26 3.64 21.82 -9.80
CA TYR A 26 4.29 20.96 -8.82
C TYR A 26 5.75 20.80 -9.26
N GLN A 27 6.68 21.37 -8.52
CA GLN A 27 8.10 21.23 -8.80
C GLN A 27 8.54 19.85 -8.34
N ARG A 28 9.11 19.07 -9.26
CA ARG A 28 9.76 17.83 -8.87
C ARG A 28 11.02 18.14 -8.06
N PRO A 29 11.26 17.43 -6.97
CA PRO A 29 12.51 17.56 -6.23
C PRO A 29 13.70 17.15 -7.11
N PRO A 30 14.92 17.55 -6.77
CA PRO A 30 16.13 17.05 -7.43
C PRO A 30 16.14 15.51 -7.45
N ALA A 31 16.66 14.90 -8.53
CA ALA A 31 16.63 13.46 -8.75
C ALA A 31 17.17 12.64 -7.57
N VAL A 32 18.21 13.12 -6.90
CA VAL A 32 18.79 12.46 -5.70
C VAL A 32 17.79 12.38 -4.55
N ILE A 33 16.97 13.43 -4.34
CA ILE A 33 15.95 13.44 -3.29
C ILE A 33 14.78 12.54 -3.68
N GLU A 34 14.40 12.54 -4.97
CA GLU A 34 13.36 11.64 -5.49
C GLU A 34 13.77 10.17 -5.32
N GLU A 35 15.01 9.82 -5.66
CA GLU A 35 15.55 8.48 -5.49
C GLU A 35 15.51 8.00 -4.03
N VAL A 36 15.94 8.85 -3.09
CA VAL A 36 15.90 8.52 -1.65
C VAL A 36 14.45 8.40 -1.16
N ALA A 37 13.57 9.28 -1.59
CA ALA A 37 12.16 9.27 -1.17
C ALA A 37 11.40 8.05 -1.71
N LEU A 38 11.75 7.57 -2.91
CA LEU A 38 11.12 6.42 -3.56
C LEU A 38 11.88 5.11 -3.33
N ALA A 39 12.99 5.14 -2.58
CA ALA A 39 13.77 3.96 -2.28
C ALA A 39 12.88 2.88 -1.60
N LYS A 40 13.08 1.63 -2.00
CA LYS A 40 12.41 0.50 -1.37
C LYS A 40 12.77 0.44 0.12
N LEU A 41 11.77 0.29 0.96
CA LEU A 41 11.97 0.06 2.38
C LEU A 41 12.57 -1.34 2.59
N SER A 42 13.37 -1.49 3.66
CA SER A 42 13.83 -2.81 4.08
C SER A 42 12.62 -3.71 4.38
N PRO A 43 12.63 -4.98 3.93
CA PRO A 43 11.55 -5.91 4.20
C PRO A 43 11.36 -6.14 5.70
N ILE A 44 10.15 -6.48 6.10
CA ILE A 44 9.91 -7.01 7.45
C ILE A 44 10.25 -8.48 7.43
N ILE A 45 11.01 -8.93 8.42
CA ILE A 45 11.43 -10.32 8.56
C ILE A 45 10.68 -10.94 9.75
N ARG A 46 10.07 -12.09 9.51
CA ARG A 46 9.45 -12.93 10.56
C ARG A 46 10.13 -14.29 10.53
N PHE A 47 10.56 -14.76 11.68
CA PHE A 47 11.19 -16.07 11.81
C PHE A 47 10.16 -17.15 12.14
N SER A 48 10.40 -18.36 11.66
CA SER A 48 9.66 -19.54 12.08
C SER A 48 10.05 -19.95 13.50
N ASP A 49 9.14 -20.61 14.23
CA ASP A 49 9.39 -21.02 15.62
C ASP A 49 10.60 -21.97 15.76
N ASN A 50 10.91 -22.74 14.73
CA ASN A 50 12.08 -23.62 14.68
C ASN A 50 13.38 -22.93 14.20
N ASN A 51 13.33 -21.62 13.91
CA ASN A 51 14.44 -20.80 13.40
C ASN A 51 15.12 -21.33 12.13
N GLN A 52 14.43 -22.13 11.32
CA GLN A 52 14.96 -22.60 10.05
C GLN A 52 14.62 -21.70 8.88
N TRP A 53 13.57 -20.90 9.02
CA TRP A 53 13.01 -20.10 7.93
C TRP A 53 12.77 -18.66 8.35
N ALA A 54 13.04 -17.75 7.44
CA ALA A 54 12.70 -16.34 7.54
C ALA A 54 11.71 -15.99 6.43
N LEU A 55 10.54 -15.46 6.80
CA LEU A 55 9.57 -14.90 5.90
C LEU A 55 9.89 -13.40 5.73
N GLN A 56 10.21 -13.00 4.53
CA GLN A 56 10.48 -11.61 4.17
C GLN A 56 9.23 -11.03 3.51
N LEU A 57 8.79 -9.87 4.00
CA LEU A 57 7.61 -9.16 3.53
C LEU A 57 8.04 -7.80 2.97
N GLU A 58 7.91 -7.64 1.65
CA GLU A 58 8.23 -6.38 0.99
C GLU A 58 7.20 -5.31 1.32
N ARG A 59 7.66 -4.08 1.58
CA ARG A 59 6.81 -2.93 1.91
C ARG A 59 6.87 -1.87 0.83
N SER A 60 5.73 -1.25 0.54
CA SER A 60 5.73 0.04 -0.16
C SER A 60 6.01 1.19 0.83
N PRO A 61 6.82 2.19 0.48
CA PRO A 61 7.04 3.36 1.32
C PRO A 61 5.77 4.19 1.53
N TYR A 62 4.87 4.15 0.55
CA TYR A 62 3.64 4.95 0.58
C TYR A 62 2.43 4.12 0.22
N ARG A 63 1.32 4.43 0.86
CA ARG A 63 0.00 3.95 0.42
C ARG A 63 -0.47 4.75 -0.78
N SER A 64 -1.21 4.11 -1.66
CA SER A 64 -1.80 4.83 -2.79
C SER A 64 -2.85 5.83 -2.30
N ILE A 65 -2.94 6.97 -2.98
CA ILE A 65 -3.96 7.98 -2.71
C ILE A 65 -5.36 7.39 -2.87
N ALA A 66 -5.56 6.51 -3.84
CA ALA A 66 -6.81 5.79 -4.05
C ALA A 66 -7.23 4.98 -2.81
N LYS A 67 -6.29 4.30 -2.16
CA LYS A 67 -6.57 3.55 -0.92
C LYS A 67 -6.89 4.49 0.24
N LEU A 68 -6.20 5.62 0.35
CA LEU A 68 -6.45 6.62 1.40
C LEU A 68 -7.79 7.34 1.24
N ALA A 69 -8.30 7.44 0.01
CA ALA A 69 -9.58 8.08 -0.32
C ALA A 69 -10.79 7.14 -0.17
N GLN A 70 -10.58 5.84 0.11
CA GLN A 70 -11.67 4.90 0.30
C GLN A 70 -12.49 5.25 1.56
N PRO A 71 -13.82 5.03 1.53
CA PRO A 71 -14.66 5.22 2.70
C PRO A 71 -14.24 4.27 3.83
N GLU A 72 -14.30 4.78 5.06
CA GLU A 72 -13.95 4.02 6.26
C GLU A 72 -15.12 4.05 7.25
N LEU A 73 -15.43 2.91 7.84
CA LEU A 73 -16.30 2.80 9.00
C LEU A 73 -15.44 2.96 10.26
N LYS A 74 -15.88 3.84 11.15
CA LYS A 74 -15.24 4.04 12.45
C LYS A 74 -16.04 3.30 13.51
N LEU A 75 -15.51 2.25 14.06
CA LEU A 75 -16.16 1.38 15.04
C LEU A 75 -15.26 1.16 16.23
N ALA A 76 -15.65 1.63 17.41
CA ALA A 76 -14.89 1.41 18.65
C ALA A 76 -13.40 1.73 18.56
N GLY A 77 -13.02 2.80 17.85
CA GLY A 77 -11.62 3.19 17.65
C GLY A 77 -10.92 2.50 16.47
N MET A 78 -11.51 1.48 15.89
CA MET A 78 -11.01 0.85 14.66
C MET A 78 -11.54 1.54 13.41
N ARG A 79 -10.76 1.47 12.34
CA ARG A 79 -11.17 1.90 11.00
C ARG A 79 -11.23 0.68 10.11
N ILE A 80 -12.41 0.42 9.57
CA ILE A 80 -12.72 -0.78 8.81
C ILE A 80 -13.15 -0.38 7.41
N SER A 81 -12.63 -1.05 6.39
CA SER A 81 -13.13 -0.92 5.03
C SER A 81 -14.51 -1.57 4.92
N PRO A 82 -15.54 -0.85 4.44
CA PRO A 82 -16.89 -1.42 4.24
C PRO A 82 -16.92 -2.46 3.11
N GLU A 83 -15.92 -2.48 2.24
CA GLU A 83 -15.85 -3.38 1.09
C GLU A 83 -15.18 -4.71 1.44
N THR A 84 -14.06 -4.64 2.16
CA THR A 84 -13.26 -5.83 2.48
C THR A 84 -13.47 -6.33 3.90
N PHE A 85 -14.12 -5.54 4.77
CA PHE A 85 -14.27 -5.76 6.23
C PHE A 85 -12.94 -5.90 6.98
N ASN A 86 -11.86 -5.52 6.32
CA ASN A 86 -10.53 -5.52 6.92
C ASN A 86 -10.21 -4.16 7.55
N THR A 87 -9.23 -4.12 8.42
CA THR A 87 -8.74 -2.87 9.00
C THR A 87 -8.12 -2.01 7.88
N SER A 88 -8.63 -0.79 7.68
CA SER A 88 -8.27 0.06 6.55
C SER A 88 -6.88 0.69 6.65
N ARG A 89 -6.26 0.72 7.84
CA ARG A 89 -4.98 1.41 8.09
C ARG A 89 -3.90 0.52 8.66
N GLN A 90 -3.93 -0.76 8.34
CA GLN A 90 -2.87 -1.69 8.73
C GLN A 90 -1.68 -1.65 7.75
N ALA A 91 -0.58 -2.31 8.12
CA ALA A 91 0.58 -2.47 7.22
C ALA A 91 0.17 -3.24 5.96
N GLU A 92 0.75 -2.84 4.84
CA GLU A 92 0.51 -3.43 3.53
C GLU A 92 1.84 -3.91 2.96
N TYR A 93 1.83 -5.15 2.46
CA TYR A 93 3.01 -5.76 1.85
C TYR A 93 2.72 -6.06 0.39
N THR A 94 3.68 -5.75 -0.46
CA THR A 94 3.58 -5.90 -1.93
C THR A 94 4.16 -7.21 -2.44
N GLY A 95 4.90 -7.92 -1.60
CA GLY A 95 5.50 -9.20 -1.94
C GLY A 95 5.89 -9.99 -0.70
N ALA A 96 6.10 -11.27 -0.90
CA ALA A 96 6.58 -12.18 0.13
C ALA A 96 7.57 -13.18 -0.45
N SER A 97 8.64 -13.46 0.30
CA SER A 97 9.58 -14.53 0.00
C SER A 97 9.96 -15.29 1.27
N LEU A 98 10.40 -16.53 1.09
CA LEU A 98 10.91 -17.36 2.16
C LEU A 98 12.41 -17.57 1.96
N MET A 99 13.17 -17.39 3.02
CA MET A 99 14.60 -17.63 3.02
C MET A 99 14.93 -18.75 4.00
N ASN A 100 15.68 -19.74 3.55
CA ASN A 100 16.28 -20.74 4.43
C ASN A 100 17.48 -20.10 5.14
N ILE A 101 17.47 -20.11 6.48
CA ILE A 101 18.49 -19.42 7.28
C ILE A 101 19.86 -20.09 7.16
N ALA A 102 19.88 -21.42 7.04
CA ALA A 102 21.14 -22.17 6.97
C ALA A 102 21.82 -22.05 5.61
N THR A 103 21.04 -22.15 4.51
CA THR A 103 21.57 -22.12 3.14
C THR A 103 21.56 -20.71 2.53
N GLN A 104 20.82 -19.76 3.13
CA GLN A 104 20.58 -18.43 2.60
C GLN A 104 19.88 -18.42 1.23
N GLU A 105 19.26 -19.54 0.87
CA GLU A 105 18.50 -19.67 -0.36
C GLU A 105 17.14 -18.98 -0.19
N GLU A 106 16.84 -18.06 -1.11
CA GLU A 106 15.57 -17.33 -1.13
C GLU A 106 14.62 -17.94 -2.16
N ILE A 107 13.38 -18.20 -1.74
CA ILE A 107 12.31 -18.75 -2.56
C ILE A 107 11.19 -17.71 -2.62
N LYS A 108 10.98 -17.12 -3.78
CA LYS A 108 9.88 -16.17 -4.00
C LYS A 108 8.54 -16.91 -3.99
N ILE A 109 7.58 -16.36 -3.28
CA ILE A 109 6.21 -16.89 -3.25
C ILE A 109 5.49 -16.45 -4.53
N GLU A 110 5.17 -17.42 -5.37
CA GLU A 110 4.46 -17.21 -6.63
C GLU A 110 2.95 -17.41 -6.48
N GLY A 111 2.18 -16.93 -7.46
CA GLY A 111 0.72 -17.11 -7.48
C GLY A 111 -0.06 -16.11 -6.63
N ILE A 112 0.60 -15.09 -6.09
CA ILE A 112 -0.04 -13.90 -5.55
C ILE A 112 -0.28 -12.96 -6.73
N PRO A 113 -1.52 -12.46 -6.95
CA PRO A 113 -1.77 -11.50 -8.02
C PRO A 113 -0.94 -10.22 -7.85
N ASP A 114 -0.44 -9.65 -8.95
CA ASP A 114 0.43 -8.47 -8.92
C ASP A 114 -0.20 -7.24 -8.23
N ASN A 115 -1.53 -7.16 -8.24
CA ASN A 115 -2.28 -6.07 -7.58
C ASN A 115 -2.80 -6.44 -6.19
N ALA A 116 -2.48 -7.62 -5.69
CA ALA A 116 -2.94 -8.05 -4.37
C ALA A 116 -2.05 -7.47 -3.27
N VAL A 117 -2.69 -7.07 -2.19
CA VAL A 117 -2.03 -6.54 -1.01
C VAL A 117 -2.05 -7.61 0.08
N ILE A 118 -0.88 -7.97 0.58
CA ILE A 118 -0.77 -8.86 1.74
C ILE A 118 -0.93 -7.98 2.98
N THR A 119 -1.91 -8.29 3.80
CA THR A 119 -2.22 -7.53 5.02
C THR A 119 -1.69 -8.18 6.27
N GLU A 120 -1.55 -9.51 6.27
CA GLU A 120 -1.00 -10.28 7.39
C GLU A 120 -0.31 -11.53 6.84
N ALA A 121 0.71 -11.99 7.56
CA ALA A 121 1.42 -13.22 7.24
C ALA A 121 1.91 -13.90 8.52
N SER A 122 1.77 -15.21 8.62
CA SER A 122 2.20 -15.96 9.80
C SER A 122 2.66 -17.36 9.46
N PHE A 123 3.62 -17.87 10.24
CA PHE A 123 3.96 -19.28 10.21
C PHE A 123 2.94 -20.11 10.99
N SER A 124 2.77 -21.37 10.60
CA SER A 124 2.08 -22.35 11.44
C SER A 124 2.94 -22.70 12.66
N PRO A 125 2.33 -23.14 13.77
CA PRO A 125 3.09 -23.58 14.96
C PRO A 125 4.10 -24.71 14.65
N SER A 126 3.81 -25.53 13.65
CA SER A 126 4.73 -26.58 13.16
C SER A 126 5.83 -26.06 12.23
N SER A 127 5.87 -24.77 11.94
CA SER A 127 6.86 -24.10 11.07
C SER A 127 6.96 -24.66 9.63
N ASN A 128 5.97 -25.46 9.19
CA ASN A 128 5.99 -26.08 7.86
C ASN A 128 5.01 -25.44 6.86
N LYS A 129 4.23 -24.46 7.31
CA LYS A 129 3.26 -23.72 6.50
C LYS A 129 3.36 -22.23 6.77
N VAL A 130 3.00 -21.45 5.77
CA VAL A 130 2.81 -19.99 5.89
C VAL A 130 1.40 -19.66 5.45
N ALA A 131 0.69 -18.90 6.24
CA ALA A 131 -0.59 -18.32 5.88
C ALA A 131 -0.40 -16.84 5.52
N LEU A 132 -0.90 -16.44 4.36
CA LEU A 132 -0.94 -15.05 3.90
C LEU A 132 -2.40 -14.61 3.82
N PHE A 133 -2.70 -13.46 4.39
CA PHE A 133 -3.98 -12.78 4.20
C PHE A 133 -3.82 -11.78 3.06
N VAL A 134 -4.50 -12.06 1.96
CA VAL A 134 -4.41 -11.28 0.73
C VAL A 134 -5.71 -10.53 0.52
N GLU A 135 -5.63 -9.20 0.53
CA GLU A 135 -6.76 -8.33 0.26
C GLU A 135 -6.93 -8.15 -1.25
N GLU A 136 -8.12 -8.41 -1.73
CA GLU A 136 -8.56 -8.16 -3.10
C GLU A 136 -9.74 -7.16 -3.09
N ALA A 137 -10.14 -6.69 -4.27
CA ALA A 137 -11.21 -5.69 -4.41
C ALA A 137 -12.51 -6.03 -3.67
N ASN A 138 -12.83 -7.32 -3.54
CA ASN A 138 -14.13 -7.79 -2.99
C ASN A 138 -13.99 -8.63 -1.70
N GLY A 139 -12.90 -8.47 -0.96
CA GLY A 139 -12.73 -9.20 0.30
C GLY A 139 -11.31 -9.64 0.57
N VAL A 140 -11.14 -10.45 1.58
CA VAL A 140 -9.86 -11.01 1.99
C VAL A 140 -9.81 -12.49 1.65
N LYS A 141 -8.72 -12.94 1.05
CA LYS A 141 -8.41 -14.35 0.84
C LYS A 141 -7.32 -14.80 1.78
N ILE A 142 -7.43 -16.01 2.28
CA ILE A 142 -6.35 -16.68 3.00
C ILE A 142 -5.66 -17.63 2.02
N VAL A 143 -4.38 -17.40 1.80
CA VAL A 143 -3.54 -18.26 0.98
C VAL A 143 -2.62 -19.03 1.92
N VAL A 144 -2.74 -20.35 1.94
CA VAL A 144 -1.88 -21.22 2.73
C VAL A 144 -0.86 -21.87 1.83
N ILE A 145 0.39 -21.72 2.19
CA ILE A 145 1.55 -22.20 1.43
C ILE A 145 2.20 -23.32 2.23
N LEU A 146 2.36 -24.46 1.62
CA LEU A 146 3.13 -25.57 2.17
C LEU A 146 4.53 -25.54 1.58
N GLN A 147 5.52 -25.63 2.44
CA GLN A 147 6.90 -25.76 2.04
C GLN A 147 7.31 -27.22 2.07
N ILE A 148 7.51 -27.81 0.90
CA ILE A 148 8.03 -29.17 0.74
C ILE A 148 9.21 -29.10 -0.24
N TYR A 149 10.40 -29.56 0.18
CA TYR A 149 11.57 -29.73 -0.68
C TYR A 149 11.91 -28.53 -1.56
N ASN A 150 12.05 -27.34 -0.96
CA ASN A 150 12.36 -26.07 -1.67
C ASN A 150 11.32 -25.69 -2.76
N LYS A 151 10.12 -26.24 -2.72
CA LYS A 151 9.01 -25.84 -3.59
C LYS A 151 7.84 -25.35 -2.75
N LEU A 152 7.28 -24.22 -3.17
CA LEU A 152 6.10 -23.65 -2.55
C LEU A 152 4.85 -24.11 -3.27
N PHE A 153 3.92 -24.68 -2.52
CA PHE A 153 2.62 -25.10 -3.05
C PHE A 153 1.51 -24.34 -2.34
N ILE A 154 0.62 -23.74 -3.08
CA ILE A 154 -0.61 -23.18 -2.54
C ILE A 154 -1.57 -24.33 -2.26
N ILE A 155 -1.83 -24.62 -0.98
CA ILE A 155 -2.69 -25.74 -0.57
C ILE A 155 -4.17 -25.37 -0.63
N GLY A 156 -4.50 -24.10 -0.37
CA GLY A 156 -5.90 -23.67 -0.32
C GLY A 156 -6.06 -22.17 -0.41
N ARG A 157 -7.18 -21.77 -0.99
CA ARG A 157 -7.64 -20.39 -1.01
C ARG A 157 -9.01 -20.34 -0.35
N LEU A 158 -9.10 -19.74 0.81
CA LEU A 158 -10.37 -19.44 1.45
C LEU A 158 -10.73 -18.00 1.13
N ARG A 159 -11.85 -17.79 0.48
CA ARG A 159 -12.39 -16.44 0.26
C ARG A 159 -13.38 -16.12 1.36
N LEU A 160 -13.10 -15.12 2.14
CA LEU A 160 -14.09 -14.53 3.04
C LEU A 160 -14.99 -13.63 2.18
N VAL A 161 -16.18 -14.10 1.89
CA VAL A 161 -17.19 -13.38 1.08
C VAL A 161 -18.15 -12.68 2.02
N LYS A 162 -18.62 -11.54 1.54
CA LYS A 162 -19.66 -10.71 2.15
C LYS A 162 -21.00 -11.43 2.26
#